data_e5ea084ed0e41dfe2f8843f99b6ddd60
#
_entry.id   e5ea084ed0e41dfe2f8843f99b6ddd60
#
_cell.length_a   1.000
_cell.length_b   1.000
_cell.length_c   1.000
_cell.angle_alpha   90.00
_cell.angle_beta   90.00
_cell.angle_gamma   90.00
#
_symmetry.space_group_name_H-M   'P 1'
#
loop_
_entity.id
_entity.type
_entity.pdbx_description
1 polymer ?
#
loop_
_entity_poly.entity_id
_entity_poly.type
_entity_poly.pdbx_seq_one_letter_code
_entity_poly.pdbx_strand_id
1 'polypeptide(L)'
;MCNPENARVNQVAVDSRPRVSRAIVRFVKTESAGGIVMMSAAALALILANTPLREAYEDLWHTYAGLVFGDWALKMSLLHWVNDGLMAVFFFVVGLEIKREILFGELASVRRAALPVVAAIGGAVLPALLFWVFNRGTEYVHGWGVPMATDIAFAVAILAMLGSRAPLWIKTFVTALAIADDLLAVLVIAIFYSGDINLTALAWAGGALALMFVMNRSGVQRPLVYLVPILVVWYFVYQSGVHATIAGVAAAAMIPAGRRRDSETETIDLSQSLEMATSSLQVAQSGSQDWELKDLREEALAEIADEAQESAATLYRMEHAIHPWVAFLVLPIFAFANSGIAIPFSSMVSTVSHPLPLGIIMGLFVGKQVGITGATWLAVRFGLGALPEGARWRTLWGGSLLAGIGFTMSIFIASLAFTDYETLGLAKTGIVFGSLLAAVAGIVVLRTSAPSAADTGVDVAW
;
A
#
# COMPACT_ATOMS: atom_id res chain seq x y z
N MET A 1 44.67 32.01 21.31
CA MET A 1 43.55 32.23 22.24
C MET A 1 42.28 32.32 21.42
N CYS A 2 41.56 31.21 21.28
CA CYS A 2 40.25 31.18 20.58
C CYS A 2 39.15 31.66 21.55
N ASN A 3 38.38 32.64 21.13
CA ASN A 3 37.30 33.22 21.89
C ASN A 3 36.06 32.26 21.87
N PRO A 4 35.52 31.82 23.02
CA PRO A 4 34.42 30.87 23.09
C PRO A 4 33.05 31.46 22.83
N GLU A 5 32.90 32.75 22.48
CA GLU A 5 31.61 33.41 22.22
C GLU A 5 31.01 33.14 20.83
N ASN A 6 31.78 32.66 19.85
CA ASN A 6 31.29 32.41 18.50
C ASN A 6 30.61 31.03 18.31
N ALA A 7 30.49 30.22 19.39
CA ALA A 7 29.87 28.89 19.30
C ALA A 7 28.34 28.87 19.57
N ARG A 8 27.70 30.02 19.82
CA ARG A 8 26.25 30.09 20.21
C ARG A 8 25.31 30.69 19.16
N VAL A 9 25.75 31.01 17.95
CA VAL A 9 24.92 31.70 16.94
C VAL A 9 24.19 30.72 15.99
N ASN A 10 24.40 29.40 16.07
CA ASN A 10 23.74 28.43 15.22
C ASN A 10 22.54 27.71 15.84
N GLN A 11 21.82 28.38 16.73
CA GLN A 11 20.52 27.87 17.18
C GLN A 11 19.42 28.88 16.90
N VAL A 12 18.41 28.38 16.14
CA VAL A 12 17.04 28.89 16.17
C VAL A 12 16.67 29.83 15.04
N ALA A 13 16.42 29.26 13.86
CA ALA A 13 15.19 29.67 13.18
C ALA A 13 14.03 29.01 13.94
N VAL A 14 13.45 29.71 14.89
CA VAL A 14 12.26 29.26 15.64
C VAL A 14 11.12 29.19 14.62
N ASP A 15 10.76 27.96 14.21
CA ASP A 15 9.55 27.71 13.46
C ASP A 15 8.36 28.28 14.29
N SER A 16 7.80 29.38 13.85
CA SER A 16 6.75 30.16 14.51
C SER A 16 5.40 29.44 14.53
N ARG A 17 5.31 28.23 13.98
CA ARG A 17 4.09 27.42 13.99
C ARG A 17 3.71 26.98 15.40
N PRO A 18 2.41 26.93 15.73
CA PRO A 18 1.94 26.45 17.01
C PRO A 18 2.49 25.03 17.31
N ARG A 19 2.78 24.71 18.56
CA ARG A 19 3.31 23.39 18.97
C ARG A 19 2.45 22.23 18.46
N VAL A 20 1.13 22.40 18.41
CA VAL A 20 0.18 21.40 17.87
C VAL A 20 0.42 21.17 16.38
N SER A 21 0.59 22.24 15.58
CA SER A 21 0.88 22.15 14.14
C SER A 21 2.18 21.39 13.86
N ARG A 22 3.23 21.64 14.66
CA ARG A 22 4.52 20.92 14.55
C ARG A 22 4.40 19.44 14.90
N ALA A 23 3.60 19.09 15.90
CA ALA A 23 3.33 17.71 16.27
C ALA A 23 2.57 16.97 15.16
N ILE A 24 1.55 17.59 14.58
CA ILE A 24 0.78 17.03 13.46
C ILE A 24 1.67 16.83 12.22
N VAL A 25 2.47 17.84 11.82
CA VAL A 25 3.38 17.72 10.68
C VAL A 25 4.43 16.63 10.90
N ARG A 26 4.96 16.51 12.13
CA ARG A 26 5.89 15.43 12.47
C ARG A 26 5.22 14.07 12.43
N PHE A 27 3.99 13.94 12.92
CA PHE A 27 3.20 12.71 12.87
C PHE A 27 2.93 12.28 11.43
N VAL A 28 2.43 13.18 10.56
CA VAL A 28 2.14 12.88 9.16
C VAL A 28 3.38 12.44 8.36
N LYS A 29 4.57 12.94 8.74
CA LYS A 29 5.84 12.53 8.11
C LYS A 29 6.36 11.18 8.62
N THR A 30 5.71 10.55 9.59
CA THR A 30 6.11 9.25 10.11
C THR A 30 5.51 8.14 9.24
N GLU A 31 6.30 7.18 8.78
CA GLU A 31 5.83 6.05 7.95
C GLU A 31 4.65 5.27 8.57
N SER A 32 4.55 5.24 9.89
CA SER A 32 3.48 4.55 10.63
C SER A 32 2.17 5.34 10.73
N ALA A 33 2.15 6.61 10.37
CA ALA A 33 1.00 7.49 10.63
C ALA A 33 -0.27 7.05 9.90
N GLY A 34 -0.16 6.72 8.60
CA GLY A 34 -1.28 6.22 7.80
C GLY A 34 -1.90 4.95 8.39
N GLY A 35 -1.05 4.00 8.79
CA GLY A 35 -1.51 2.76 9.44
C GLY A 35 -2.20 3.00 10.78
N ILE A 36 -1.73 3.95 11.60
CA ILE A 36 -2.39 4.30 12.87
C ILE A 36 -3.77 4.91 12.63
N VAL A 37 -3.90 5.82 11.64
CA VAL A 37 -5.19 6.42 11.27
C VAL A 37 -6.15 5.34 10.77
N MET A 38 -5.68 4.44 9.92
CA MET A 38 -6.47 3.32 9.41
C MET A 38 -6.92 2.37 10.55
N MET A 39 -6.02 2.00 11.47
CA MET A 39 -6.35 1.19 12.65
C MET A 39 -7.40 1.88 13.53
N SER A 40 -7.27 3.19 13.73
CA SER A 40 -8.23 3.97 14.51
C SER A 40 -9.60 4.01 13.83
N ALA A 41 -9.65 4.17 12.52
CA ALA A 41 -10.88 4.13 11.73
C ALA A 41 -11.57 2.77 11.81
N ALA A 42 -10.81 1.68 11.70
CA ALA A 42 -11.33 0.32 11.84
C ALA A 42 -11.86 0.04 13.25
N ALA A 43 -11.13 0.46 14.29
CA ALA A 43 -11.59 0.34 15.67
C ALA A 43 -12.87 1.12 15.92
N LEU A 44 -12.96 2.35 15.38
CA LEU A 44 -14.17 3.16 15.46
C LEU A 44 -15.37 2.48 14.79
N ALA A 45 -15.19 1.93 13.57
CA ALA A 45 -16.22 1.18 12.87
C ALA A 45 -16.72 -0.02 13.70
N LEU A 46 -15.77 -0.78 14.27
CA LEU A 46 -16.09 -1.93 15.13
C LEU A 46 -16.88 -1.51 16.38
N ILE A 47 -16.52 -0.39 17.01
CA ILE A 47 -17.26 0.16 18.16
C ILE A 47 -18.67 0.54 17.72
N LEU A 48 -18.82 1.32 16.65
CA LEU A 48 -20.13 1.77 16.18
C LEU A 48 -21.06 0.60 15.84
N ALA A 49 -20.55 -0.43 15.15
CA ALA A 49 -21.31 -1.61 14.79
C ALA A 49 -21.77 -2.47 15.99
N ASN A 50 -21.18 -2.27 17.19
CA ASN A 50 -21.51 -3.00 18.41
C ASN A 50 -22.16 -2.10 19.49
N THR A 51 -22.67 -0.93 19.10
CA THR A 51 -23.37 0.03 19.95
C THR A 51 -24.77 0.30 19.39
N PRO A 52 -25.66 1.02 20.10
CA PRO A 52 -26.96 1.46 19.58
C PRO A 52 -26.90 2.29 18.28
N LEU A 53 -25.73 2.77 17.89
CA LEU A 53 -25.51 3.53 16.64
C LEU A 53 -25.35 2.63 15.40
N ARG A 54 -25.49 1.32 15.53
CA ARG A 54 -25.33 0.34 14.44
C ARG A 54 -26.21 0.66 13.24
N GLU A 55 -27.49 0.88 13.45
CA GLU A 55 -28.43 1.17 12.36
C GLU A 55 -28.00 2.42 11.57
N ALA A 56 -27.68 3.51 12.27
CA ALA A 56 -27.21 4.75 11.63
C ALA A 56 -25.90 4.56 10.87
N TYR A 57 -24.99 3.70 11.37
CA TYR A 57 -23.76 3.34 10.69
C TYR A 57 -24.02 2.52 9.41
N GLU A 58 -24.90 1.52 9.48
CA GLU A 58 -25.26 0.69 8.33
C GLU A 58 -26.02 1.51 7.27
N ASP A 59 -26.99 2.34 7.65
CA ASP A 59 -27.76 3.20 6.76
C ASP A 59 -26.87 4.19 5.99
N LEU A 60 -25.84 4.71 6.63
CA LEU A 60 -24.86 5.58 5.98
C LEU A 60 -24.27 4.91 4.73
N TRP A 61 -23.82 3.66 4.86
CA TRP A 61 -23.16 2.94 3.78
C TRP A 61 -24.14 2.45 2.69
N HIS A 62 -25.41 2.28 3.02
CA HIS A 62 -26.46 1.93 2.08
C HIS A 62 -27.07 3.15 1.38
N THR A 63 -26.74 4.37 1.82
CA THR A 63 -27.17 5.61 1.16
C THR A 63 -26.62 5.66 -0.27
N TYR A 64 -27.51 5.94 -1.23
CA TYR A 64 -27.16 6.05 -2.64
C TYR A 64 -26.68 7.46 -2.97
N ALA A 65 -25.53 7.57 -3.61
CA ALA A 65 -24.99 8.79 -4.17
C ALA A 65 -24.61 8.57 -5.64
N GLY A 66 -24.71 9.61 -6.47
CA GLY A 66 -24.36 9.46 -7.87
C GLY A 66 -24.58 10.71 -8.69
N LEU A 67 -24.15 10.63 -9.94
CA LEU A 67 -24.32 11.67 -10.95
C LEU A 67 -25.43 11.23 -11.91
N VAL A 68 -26.37 12.13 -12.19
CA VAL A 68 -27.45 11.92 -13.15
C VAL A 68 -27.37 13.02 -14.20
N PHE A 69 -27.33 12.63 -15.47
CA PHE A 69 -27.25 13.58 -16.59
C PHE A 69 -28.16 13.08 -17.73
N GLY A 70 -29.38 13.63 -17.83
CA GLY A 70 -30.42 13.14 -18.73
C GLY A 70 -30.80 11.69 -18.41
N ASP A 71 -30.73 10.83 -19.42
CA ASP A 71 -31.01 9.40 -19.27
C ASP A 71 -29.82 8.58 -18.69
N TRP A 72 -28.66 9.22 -18.61
CA TRP A 72 -27.48 8.57 -18.03
C TRP A 72 -27.43 8.79 -16.52
N ALA A 73 -27.29 7.69 -15.77
CA ALA A 73 -27.15 7.73 -14.32
C ALA A 73 -26.05 6.77 -13.85
N LEU A 74 -25.09 7.32 -13.12
CA LEU A 74 -24.13 6.55 -12.34
C LEU A 74 -24.51 6.69 -10.87
N LYS A 75 -25.31 5.74 -10.35
CA LYS A 75 -25.83 5.77 -8.99
C LYS A 75 -25.44 4.50 -8.26
N MET A 76 -24.66 4.64 -7.19
CA MET A 76 -24.16 3.53 -6.37
C MET A 76 -24.33 3.85 -4.90
N SER A 77 -24.38 2.84 -4.02
CA SER A 77 -24.30 3.06 -2.59
C SER A 77 -22.92 3.61 -2.20
N LEU A 78 -22.84 4.30 -1.07
CA LEU A 78 -21.55 4.79 -0.58
C LEU A 78 -20.54 3.65 -0.38
N LEU A 79 -21.01 2.47 0.04
CA LEU A 79 -20.17 1.28 0.15
C LEU A 79 -19.58 0.86 -1.21
N HIS A 80 -20.35 0.89 -2.28
CA HIS A 80 -19.87 0.60 -3.63
C HIS A 80 -18.87 1.66 -4.12
N TRP A 81 -19.13 2.95 -3.83
CA TRP A 81 -18.15 4.01 -4.14
C TRP A 81 -16.81 3.80 -3.44
N VAL A 82 -16.84 3.31 -2.19
CA VAL A 82 -15.62 2.97 -1.45
C VAL A 82 -14.93 1.76 -2.06
N ASN A 83 -15.67 0.67 -2.30
CA ASN A 83 -15.09 -0.61 -2.73
C ASN A 83 -14.62 -0.60 -4.19
N ASP A 84 -15.31 0.10 -5.08
CA ASP A 84 -15.01 0.13 -6.52
C ASP A 84 -14.32 1.42 -6.97
N GLY A 85 -14.65 2.55 -6.35
CA GLY A 85 -14.06 3.85 -6.67
C GLY A 85 -12.76 4.11 -5.92
N LEU A 86 -12.81 4.18 -4.56
CA LEU A 86 -11.62 4.49 -3.77
C LEU A 86 -10.57 3.37 -3.86
N MET A 87 -11.01 2.09 -3.88
CA MET A 87 -10.07 0.98 -4.05
C MET A 87 -9.42 0.96 -5.42
N ALA A 88 -10.08 1.47 -6.48
CA ALA A 88 -9.40 1.63 -7.77
C ALA A 88 -8.25 2.66 -7.70
N VAL A 89 -8.41 3.73 -6.91
CA VAL A 89 -7.32 4.69 -6.65
C VAL A 89 -6.18 4.04 -5.85
N PHE A 90 -6.52 3.23 -4.83
CA PHE A 90 -5.52 2.44 -4.10
C PHE A 90 -4.74 1.52 -5.04
N PHE A 91 -5.43 0.69 -5.83
CA PHE A 91 -4.78 -0.22 -6.76
C PHE A 91 -4.05 0.48 -7.91
N PHE A 92 -4.42 1.73 -8.23
CA PHE A 92 -3.62 2.54 -9.14
C PHE A 92 -2.26 2.90 -8.53
N VAL A 93 -2.21 3.31 -7.27
CA VAL A 93 -0.94 3.58 -6.57
C VAL A 93 -0.12 2.30 -6.42
N VAL A 94 -0.73 1.20 -5.98
CA VAL A 94 -0.07 -0.11 -5.91
C VAL A 94 0.49 -0.51 -7.28
N GLY A 95 -0.25 -0.28 -8.37
CA GLY A 95 0.22 -0.53 -9.73
C GLY A 95 1.42 0.33 -10.13
N LEU A 96 1.48 1.61 -9.69
CA LEU A 96 2.65 2.48 -9.89
C LEU A 96 3.85 1.96 -9.07
N GLU A 97 3.64 1.56 -7.82
CA GLU A 97 4.67 0.95 -6.96
C GLU A 97 5.22 -0.34 -7.56
N ILE A 98 4.35 -1.26 -7.98
CA ILE A 98 4.74 -2.51 -8.66
C ILE A 98 5.59 -2.18 -9.91
N LYS A 99 5.15 -1.23 -10.73
CA LYS A 99 5.89 -0.83 -11.91
C LYS A 99 7.25 -0.23 -11.58
N ARG A 100 7.34 0.59 -10.56
CA ARG A 100 8.61 1.15 -10.06
C ARG A 100 9.55 0.04 -9.60
N GLU A 101 9.04 -0.91 -8.78
CA GLU A 101 9.83 -2.02 -8.25
C GLU A 101 10.34 -2.96 -9.35
N ILE A 102 9.54 -3.22 -10.39
CA ILE A 102 9.95 -4.04 -11.55
C ILE A 102 11.01 -3.34 -12.38
N LEU A 103 10.95 -2.01 -12.52
CA LEU A 103 11.87 -1.28 -13.39
C LEU A 103 13.15 -0.84 -12.67
N PHE A 104 13.06 -0.46 -11.41
CA PHE A 104 14.14 0.23 -10.68
C PHE A 104 14.43 -0.34 -9.29
N GLY A 105 13.55 -1.16 -8.71
CA GLY A 105 13.63 -1.65 -7.34
C GLY A 105 14.17 -3.08 -7.20
N GLU A 106 13.76 -3.74 -6.12
CA GLU A 106 14.18 -5.10 -5.76
C GLU A 106 13.68 -6.14 -6.76
N LEU A 107 12.56 -5.88 -7.45
CA LEU A 107 12.02 -6.76 -8.48
C LEU A 107 12.65 -6.54 -9.86
N ALA A 108 13.57 -5.59 -10.01
CA ALA A 108 14.24 -5.27 -11.28
C ALA A 108 15.20 -6.36 -11.79
N SER A 109 15.70 -7.23 -10.92
CA SER A 109 16.54 -8.35 -11.32
C SER A 109 15.97 -9.68 -10.83
N VAL A 110 16.01 -10.72 -11.67
CA VAL A 110 15.53 -12.07 -11.33
C VAL A 110 16.16 -12.61 -10.05
N ARG A 111 17.44 -12.31 -9.82
CA ARG A 111 18.18 -12.78 -8.63
C ARG A 111 17.68 -12.12 -7.33
N ARG A 112 17.38 -10.83 -7.36
CA ARG A 112 16.83 -10.09 -6.19
C ARG A 112 15.36 -10.44 -5.98
N ALA A 113 14.58 -10.47 -7.06
CA ALA A 113 13.16 -10.79 -7.01
C ALA A 113 12.85 -12.21 -6.57
N ALA A 114 13.77 -13.16 -6.80
CA ALA A 114 13.50 -14.59 -6.60
C ALA A 114 13.03 -14.89 -5.17
N LEU A 115 13.68 -14.33 -4.16
CA LEU A 115 13.36 -14.63 -2.76
C LEU A 115 12.00 -14.06 -2.32
N PRO A 116 11.69 -12.75 -2.51
CA PRO A 116 10.36 -12.20 -2.20
C PRO A 116 9.23 -12.83 -3.01
N VAL A 117 9.44 -13.10 -4.31
CA VAL A 117 8.41 -13.68 -5.17
C VAL A 117 8.10 -15.13 -4.78
N VAL A 118 9.11 -15.97 -4.55
CA VAL A 118 8.90 -17.35 -4.08
C VAL A 118 8.23 -17.36 -2.71
N ALA A 119 8.62 -16.45 -1.83
CA ALA A 119 7.99 -16.27 -0.52
C ALA A 119 6.51 -15.84 -0.65
N ALA A 120 6.19 -14.91 -1.55
CA ALA A 120 4.81 -14.48 -1.84
C ALA A 120 3.96 -15.62 -2.39
N ILE A 121 4.48 -16.41 -3.34
CA ILE A 121 3.80 -17.59 -3.86
C ILE A 121 3.51 -18.59 -2.74
N GLY A 122 4.50 -18.89 -1.86
CA GLY A 122 4.28 -19.76 -0.70
C GLY A 122 3.25 -19.19 0.26
N GLY A 123 3.31 -17.86 0.49
CA GLY A 123 2.38 -17.10 1.33
C GLY A 123 0.98 -16.97 0.74
N ALA A 124 0.78 -17.20 -0.56
CA ALA A 124 -0.53 -17.23 -1.19
C ALA A 124 -1.09 -18.65 -1.28
N VAL A 125 -0.29 -19.61 -1.74
CA VAL A 125 -0.73 -20.99 -2.00
C VAL A 125 -1.09 -21.73 -0.74
N LEU A 126 -0.26 -21.67 0.30
CA LEU A 126 -0.51 -22.47 1.51
C LEU A 126 -1.74 -22.00 2.31
N PRO A 127 -2.00 -20.68 2.52
CA PRO A 127 -3.25 -20.22 3.11
C PRO A 127 -4.49 -20.64 2.30
N ALA A 128 -4.42 -20.53 0.97
CA ALA A 128 -5.50 -20.93 0.09
C ALA A 128 -5.81 -22.44 0.20
N LEU A 129 -4.76 -23.27 0.23
CA LEU A 129 -4.90 -24.72 0.43
C LEU A 129 -5.47 -25.08 1.81
N LEU A 130 -5.00 -24.41 2.88
CA LEU A 130 -5.55 -24.62 4.22
C LEU A 130 -7.03 -24.22 4.26
N PHE A 131 -7.38 -23.08 3.72
CA PHE A 131 -8.78 -22.65 3.64
C PHE A 131 -9.61 -23.68 2.88
N TRP A 132 -9.13 -24.15 1.74
CA TRP A 132 -9.82 -25.15 0.92
C TRP A 132 -10.02 -26.47 1.71
N VAL A 133 -9.04 -26.91 2.49
CA VAL A 133 -9.16 -28.13 3.31
C VAL A 133 -10.29 -28.02 4.35
N PHE A 134 -10.42 -26.86 5.01
CA PHE A 134 -11.49 -26.62 5.99
C PHE A 134 -12.87 -26.42 5.36
N ASN A 135 -12.92 -25.90 4.13
CA ASN A 135 -14.17 -25.51 3.46
C ASN A 135 -14.53 -26.38 2.26
N ARG A 136 -13.80 -27.46 1.99
CA ARG A 136 -14.13 -28.41 0.90
C ARG A 136 -15.49 -29.05 1.16
N GLY A 137 -16.36 -29.00 0.13
CA GLY A 137 -17.71 -29.55 0.23
C GLY A 137 -18.72 -28.62 0.90
N THR A 138 -18.34 -27.40 1.26
CA THR A 138 -19.25 -26.32 1.67
C THR A 138 -19.43 -25.30 0.55
N GLU A 139 -20.46 -24.48 0.65
CA GLU A 139 -20.69 -23.35 -0.27
C GLU A 139 -19.63 -22.24 -0.16
N TYR A 140 -18.83 -22.25 0.92
CA TYR A 140 -17.81 -21.23 1.21
C TYR A 140 -16.50 -21.44 0.45
N VAL A 141 -16.36 -22.53 -0.29
CA VAL A 141 -15.11 -22.87 -0.99
C VAL A 141 -14.58 -21.75 -1.88
N HIS A 142 -15.47 -20.93 -2.44
CA HIS A 142 -15.10 -19.80 -3.30
C HIS A 142 -14.27 -18.71 -2.59
N GLY A 143 -14.31 -18.65 -1.26
CA GLY A 143 -13.52 -17.72 -0.45
C GLY A 143 -12.04 -18.08 -0.27
N TRP A 144 -11.50 -19.03 -1.04
CA TRP A 144 -10.10 -19.49 -0.90
C TRP A 144 -9.05 -18.40 -1.05
N GLY A 145 -9.36 -17.33 -1.80
CA GLY A 145 -8.49 -16.17 -1.97
C GLY A 145 -8.44 -15.24 -0.76
N VAL A 146 -9.42 -15.30 0.16
CA VAL A 146 -9.51 -14.40 1.31
C VAL A 146 -8.26 -14.42 2.21
N PRO A 147 -7.76 -15.58 2.67
CA PRO A 147 -6.60 -15.64 3.56
C PRO A 147 -5.25 -15.50 2.86
N MET A 148 -5.20 -15.34 1.54
CA MET A 148 -3.95 -15.20 0.82
C MET A 148 -3.39 -13.78 0.86
N ALA A 149 -4.22 -12.74 1.05
CA ALA A 149 -3.79 -11.37 0.98
C ALA A 149 -3.09 -10.88 2.25
N THR A 150 -2.13 -9.97 2.07
CA THR A 150 -1.43 -9.24 3.15
C THR A 150 -1.87 -7.78 3.14
N ASP A 151 -2.13 -7.21 4.30
CA ASP A 151 -2.33 -5.77 4.47
C ASP A 151 -0.97 -5.09 4.69
N ILE A 152 -0.39 -4.55 3.60
CA ILE A 152 0.90 -3.84 3.63
C ILE A 152 0.88 -2.71 4.64
N ALA A 153 -0.17 -1.88 4.64
CA ALA A 153 -0.23 -0.69 5.46
C ALA A 153 -0.19 -1.03 6.95
N PHE A 154 -0.88 -2.09 7.38
CA PHE A 154 -0.81 -2.59 8.75
C PHE A 154 0.55 -3.21 9.08
N ALA A 155 1.05 -4.09 8.22
CA ALA A 155 2.31 -4.79 8.47
C ALA A 155 3.49 -3.82 8.59
N VAL A 156 3.61 -2.88 7.66
CA VAL A 156 4.67 -1.87 7.65
C VAL A 156 4.52 -0.89 8.82
N ALA A 157 3.30 -0.46 9.16
CA ALA A 157 3.07 0.39 10.32
C ALA A 157 3.55 -0.27 11.63
N ILE A 158 3.25 -1.55 11.83
CA ILE A 158 3.72 -2.30 13.01
C ILE A 158 5.24 -2.45 12.99
N LEU A 159 5.85 -2.75 11.83
CA LEU A 159 7.31 -2.83 11.68
C LEU A 159 7.98 -1.48 11.97
N ALA A 160 7.38 -0.36 11.54
CA ALA A 160 7.86 0.98 11.85
C ALA A 160 7.75 1.30 13.35
N MET A 161 6.63 0.92 14.00
CA MET A 161 6.44 1.10 15.45
C MET A 161 7.40 0.25 16.30
N LEU A 162 7.87 -0.88 15.81
CA LEU A 162 8.87 -1.71 16.47
C LEU A 162 10.28 -1.09 16.42
N GLY A 163 10.51 -0.11 15.55
CA GLY A 163 11.75 0.66 15.46
C GLY A 163 12.97 -0.24 15.24
N SER A 164 13.98 -0.13 16.12
CA SER A 164 15.21 -0.93 16.07
C SER A 164 15.01 -2.44 16.34
N ARG A 165 13.86 -2.87 16.83
CA ARG A 165 13.53 -4.29 17.00
C ARG A 165 13.19 -4.99 15.68
N ALA A 166 12.85 -4.22 14.65
CA ALA A 166 12.67 -4.68 13.29
C ALA A 166 13.83 -4.17 12.42
N PRO A 167 14.86 -4.99 12.15
CA PRO A 167 16.01 -4.64 11.30
C PRO A 167 15.57 -4.18 9.92
N LEU A 168 16.38 -3.33 9.26
CA LEU A 168 16.05 -2.76 7.95
C LEU A 168 15.76 -3.85 6.90
N TRP A 169 16.57 -4.92 6.88
CA TRP A 169 16.40 -6.00 5.93
C TRP A 169 15.02 -6.69 6.00
N ILE A 170 14.45 -6.84 7.23
CA ILE A 170 13.12 -7.46 7.35
C ILE A 170 12.02 -6.51 6.90
N LYS A 171 12.19 -5.19 7.10
CA LYS A 171 11.27 -4.19 6.56
C LYS A 171 11.27 -4.24 5.03
N THR A 172 12.44 -4.17 4.41
CA THR A 172 12.61 -4.28 2.94
C THR A 172 12.04 -5.60 2.41
N PHE A 173 12.36 -6.73 3.06
CA PHE A 173 11.86 -8.04 2.66
C PHE A 173 10.34 -8.11 2.72
N VAL A 174 9.72 -7.68 3.83
CA VAL A 174 8.24 -7.71 3.99
C VAL A 174 7.58 -6.76 3.01
N THR A 175 8.16 -5.58 2.73
CA THR A 175 7.63 -4.66 1.72
C THR A 175 7.69 -5.27 0.32
N ALA A 176 8.83 -5.83 -0.10
CA ALA A 176 8.97 -6.47 -1.41
C ALA A 176 8.06 -7.70 -1.55
N LEU A 177 7.94 -8.51 -0.50
CA LEU A 177 7.02 -9.65 -0.43
C LEU A 177 5.57 -9.17 -0.58
N ALA A 178 5.18 -8.11 0.12
CA ALA A 178 3.80 -7.63 0.11
C ALA A 178 3.44 -7.01 -1.26
N ILE A 179 4.37 -6.31 -1.93
CA ILE A 179 4.17 -5.83 -3.31
C ILE A 179 3.96 -7.01 -4.28
N ALA A 180 4.74 -8.10 -4.13
CA ALA A 180 4.54 -9.31 -4.94
C ALA A 180 3.22 -10.02 -4.60
N ASP A 181 2.80 -10.02 -3.33
CA ASP A 181 1.53 -10.57 -2.85
C ASP A 181 0.32 -9.80 -3.40
N ASP A 182 0.39 -8.45 -3.43
CA ASP A 182 -0.65 -7.61 -4.02
C ASP A 182 -0.79 -7.85 -5.53
N LEU A 183 0.32 -8.05 -6.24
CA LEU A 183 0.27 -8.43 -7.66
C LEU A 183 -0.46 -9.78 -7.86
N LEU A 184 -0.16 -10.77 -7.00
CA LEU A 184 -0.85 -12.06 -7.03
C LEU A 184 -2.33 -11.90 -6.67
N ALA A 185 -2.68 -11.09 -5.68
CA ALA A 185 -4.05 -10.82 -5.29
C ALA A 185 -4.85 -10.19 -6.43
N VAL A 186 -4.30 -9.17 -7.11
CA VAL A 186 -4.93 -8.55 -8.29
C VAL A 186 -5.17 -9.57 -9.39
N LEU A 187 -4.18 -10.44 -9.67
CA LEU A 187 -4.31 -11.49 -10.67
C LEU A 187 -5.40 -12.49 -10.32
N VAL A 188 -5.47 -12.91 -9.06
CA VAL A 188 -6.52 -13.82 -8.55
C VAL A 188 -7.90 -13.17 -8.63
N ILE A 189 -8.04 -11.90 -8.23
CA ILE A 189 -9.29 -11.16 -8.35
C ILE A 189 -9.73 -11.09 -9.82
N ALA A 190 -8.83 -10.78 -10.73
CA ALA A 190 -9.12 -10.64 -12.16
C ALA A 190 -9.63 -11.96 -12.79
N ILE A 191 -9.04 -13.09 -12.39
CA ILE A 191 -9.33 -14.38 -13.01
C ILE A 191 -10.52 -15.10 -12.36
N PHE A 192 -10.62 -15.04 -11.03
CA PHE A 192 -11.53 -15.90 -10.28
C PHE A 192 -12.75 -15.20 -9.68
N TYR A 193 -12.72 -13.86 -9.56
CA TYR A 193 -13.80 -13.09 -8.94
C TYR A 193 -14.52 -12.15 -9.91
N SER A 194 -14.23 -12.19 -11.22
CA SER A 194 -14.98 -11.44 -12.24
C SER A 194 -16.32 -12.10 -12.54
N GLY A 195 -17.35 -11.27 -12.78
CA GLY A 195 -18.70 -11.71 -13.13
C GLY A 195 -18.89 -11.93 -14.64
N ASP A 196 -20.14 -11.80 -15.12
CA ASP A 196 -20.47 -11.89 -16.55
C ASP A 196 -19.81 -10.75 -17.33
N ILE A 197 -18.99 -11.11 -18.32
CA ILE A 197 -18.15 -10.15 -19.04
C ILE A 197 -18.89 -9.52 -20.22
N ASN A 198 -19.05 -8.18 -20.17
CA ASN A 198 -19.49 -7.38 -21.31
C ASN A 198 -18.29 -7.00 -22.17
N LEU A 199 -18.09 -7.73 -23.28
CA LEU A 199 -16.98 -7.54 -24.20
C LEU A 199 -16.98 -6.14 -24.85
N THR A 200 -18.14 -5.52 -25.06
CA THR A 200 -18.23 -4.17 -25.65
C THR A 200 -17.66 -3.13 -24.71
N ALA A 201 -18.02 -3.17 -23.43
CA ALA A 201 -17.45 -2.28 -22.42
C ALA A 201 -15.93 -2.52 -22.25
N LEU A 202 -15.52 -3.79 -22.24
CA LEU A 202 -14.11 -4.16 -22.17
C LEU A 202 -13.31 -3.65 -23.38
N ALA A 203 -13.89 -3.66 -24.58
CA ALA A 203 -13.27 -3.10 -25.78
C ALA A 203 -13.06 -1.58 -25.67
N TRP A 204 -14.03 -0.84 -25.11
CA TRP A 204 -13.87 0.60 -24.85
C TRP A 204 -12.80 0.87 -23.79
N ALA A 205 -12.72 0.08 -22.74
CA ALA A 205 -11.63 0.15 -21.75
C ALA A 205 -10.26 -0.10 -22.41
N GLY A 206 -10.18 -1.13 -23.26
CA GLY A 206 -8.99 -1.44 -24.04
C GLY A 206 -8.58 -0.30 -24.99
N GLY A 207 -9.56 0.35 -25.64
CA GLY A 207 -9.32 1.54 -26.47
C GLY A 207 -8.76 2.72 -25.66
N ALA A 208 -9.26 2.97 -24.47
CA ALA A 208 -8.73 4.00 -23.58
C ALA A 208 -7.32 3.67 -23.07
N LEU A 209 -7.02 2.39 -22.75
CA LEU A 209 -5.67 1.93 -22.41
C LEU A 209 -4.71 2.07 -23.59
N ALA A 210 -5.16 1.75 -24.81
CA ALA A 210 -4.38 1.96 -26.03
C ALA A 210 -4.08 3.44 -26.27
N LEU A 211 -5.04 4.33 -26.01
CA LEU A 211 -4.82 5.78 -26.06
C LEU A 211 -3.73 6.19 -25.05
N MET A 212 -3.81 5.72 -23.79
CA MET A 212 -2.79 6.01 -22.77
C MET A 212 -1.41 5.46 -23.19
N PHE A 213 -1.35 4.29 -23.81
CA PHE A 213 -0.12 3.73 -24.35
C PHE A 213 0.47 4.61 -25.47
N VAL A 214 -0.37 5.10 -26.39
CA VAL A 214 0.06 6.03 -27.45
C VAL A 214 0.56 7.35 -26.86
N MET A 215 -0.16 7.90 -25.87
CA MET A 215 0.27 9.11 -25.15
C MET A 215 1.66 8.91 -24.50
N ASN A 216 1.88 7.77 -23.84
CA ASN A 216 3.17 7.42 -23.25
C ASN A 216 4.25 7.35 -24.33
N ARG A 217 3.99 6.66 -25.46
CA ARG A 217 4.94 6.55 -26.59
C ARG A 217 5.21 7.88 -27.29
N SER A 218 4.25 8.79 -27.28
CA SER A 218 4.38 10.14 -27.82
C SER A 218 5.12 11.10 -26.87
N GLY A 219 5.54 10.63 -25.70
CA GLY A 219 6.32 11.45 -24.76
C GLY A 219 5.50 12.43 -23.92
N VAL A 220 4.19 12.21 -23.77
CA VAL A 220 3.36 13.04 -22.87
C VAL A 220 3.74 12.77 -21.43
N GLN A 221 4.32 13.78 -20.75
CA GLN A 221 4.84 13.68 -19.37
C GLN A 221 3.96 14.36 -18.32
N ARG A 222 2.88 15.05 -18.73
CA ARG A 222 2.00 15.79 -17.82
C ARG A 222 1.03 14.85 -17.11
N PRO A 223 1.11 14.68 -15.75
CA PRO A 223 0.25 13.75 -15.00
C PRO A 223 -1.25 13.99 -15.19
N LEU A 224 -1.67 15.26 -15.19
CA LEU A 224 -3.08 15.66 -15.28
C LEU A 224 -3.76 15.20 -16.58
N VAL A 225 -3.01 15.07 -17.68
CA VAL A 225 -3.57 14.64 -18.97
C VAL A 225 -4.01 13.17 -18.92
N TYR A 226 -3.40 12.35 -18.05
CA TYR A 226 -3.77 10.94 -17.87
C TYR A 226 -5.04 10.75 -17.04
N LEU A 227 -5.48 11.75 -16.24
CA LEU A 227 -6.65 11.59 -15.36
C LEU A 227 -7.92 11.25 -16.12
N VAL A 228 -8.18 11.94 -17.26
CA VAL A 228 -9.39 11.68 -18.04
C VAL A 228 -9.41 10.26 -18.62
N PRO A 229 -8.36 9.77 -19.32
CA PRO A 229 -8.31 8.38 -19.77
C PRO A 229 -8.41 7.37 -18.62
N ILE A 230 -7.80 7.62 -17.45
CA ILE A 230 -7.90 6.74 -16.27
C ILE A 230 -9.37 6.59 -15.84
N LEU A 231 -10.11 7.70 -15.73
CA LEU A 231 -11.53 7.67 -15.38
C LEU A 231 -12.37 6.94 -16.43
N VAL A 232 -12.03 7.09 -17.72
CA VAL A 232 -12.69 6.37 -18.81
C VAL A 232 -12.43 4.87 -18.71
N VAL A 233 -11.17 4.45 -18.46
CA VAL A 233 -10.82 3.03 -18.22
C VAL A 233 -11.62 2.49 -17.04
N TRP A 234 -11.61 3.19 -15.90
CA TRP A 234 -12.34 2.77 -14.70
C TRP A 234 -13.84 2.60 -14.97
N TYR A 235 -14.48 3.56 -15.62
CA TYR A 235 -15.91 3.50 -15.94
C TYR A 235 -16.27 2.31 -16.82
N PHE A 236 -15.52 2.07 -17.89
CA PHE A 236 -15.80 0.96 -18.79
C PHE A 236 -15.41 -0.40 -18.21
N VAL A 237 -14.38 -0.50 -17.38
CA VAL A 237 -14.09 -1.73 -16.62
C VAL A 237 -15.23 -2.02 -15.63
N TYR A 238 -15.72 -1.01 -14.91
CA TYR A 238 -16.89 -1.14 -14.04
C TYR A 238 -18.11 -1.65 -14.79
N GLN A 239 -18.37 -1.15 -16.01
CA GLN A 239 -19.49 -1.60 -16.85
C GLN A 239 -19.26 -2.98 -17.49
N SER A 240 -18.04 -3.48 -17.49
CA SER A 240 -17.69 -4.73 -18.16
C SER A 240 -17.97 -6.00 -17.34
N GLY A 241 -18.33 -5.88 -16.04
CA GLY A 241 -18.44 -7.02 -15.12
C GLY A 241 -17.09 -7.51 -14.56
N VAL A 242 -15.99 -6.92 -15.01
CA VAL A 242 -14.66 -7.07 -14.38
C VAL A 242 -14.56 -6.11 -13.21
N HIS A 243 -13.91 -6.51 -12.11
CA HIS A 243 -13.76 -5.63 -10.95
C HIS A 243 -13.08 -4.31 -11.30
N ALA A 244 -13.71 -3.20 -10.91
CA ALA A 244 -13.27 -1.84 -11.23
C ALA A 244 -11.85 -1.52 -10.74
N THR A 245 -11.38 -2.20 -9.71
CA THR A 245 -10.03 -2.07 -9.15
C THR A 245 -8.91 -2.47 -10.12
N ILE A 246 -9.19 -3.41 -11.03
CA ILE A 246 -8.24 -3.85 -12.06
C ILE A 246 -7.91 -2.70 -13.03
N ALA A 247 -8.87 -1.78 -13.25
CA ALA A 247 -8.65 -0.58 -14.03
C ALA A 247 -7.49 0.27 -13.48
N GLY A 248 -7.37 0.36 -12.16
CA GLY A 248 -6.28 1.08 -11.50
C GLY A 248 -4.92 0.52 -11.90
N VAL A 249 -4.71 -0.78 -11.72
CA VAL A 249 -3.44 -1.44 -12.06
C VAL A 249 -3.15 -1.38 -13.56
N ALA A 250 -4.16 -1.63 -14.41
CA ALA A 250 -4.00 -1.56 -15.85
C ALA A 250 -3.62 -0.15 -16.32
N ALA A 251 -4.25 0.88 -15.77
CA ALA A 251 -3.93 2.27 -16.06
C ALA A 251 -2.52 2.63 -15.58
N ALA A 252 -2.11 2.23 -14.38
CA ALA A 252 -0.78 2.45 -13.85
C ALA A 252 0.31 1.86 -14.74
N ALA A 253 0.06 0.67 -15.33
CA ALA A 253 0.98 0.05 -16.29
C ALA A 253 1.22 0.94 -17.52
N MET A 254 0.28 1.82 -17.89
CA MET A 254 0.40 2.71 -19.05
C MET A 254 1.12 4.05 -18.74
N ILE A 255 1.31 4.42 -17.47
CA ILE A 255 1.98 5.67 -17.08
C ILE A 255 3.47 5.65 -17.44
N PRO A 256 4.07 6.73 -17.99
CA PRO A 256 5.50 6.78 -18.30
C PRO A 256 6.38 6.62 -17.05
N ALA A 257 7.32 5.67 -17.10
CA ALA A 257 8.24 5.39 -16.01
C ALA A 257 9.64 6.00 -16.21
N GLY A 258 9.93 6.53 -17.39
CA GLY A 258 11.19 7.17 -17.72
C GLY A 258 10.96 8.38 -18.59
N ARG A 259 11.85 9.35 -18.49
CA ARG A 259 11.91 10.47 -19.43
C ARG A 259 12.59 9.97 -20.70
N ARG A 260 12.03 10.27 -21.89
CA ARG A 260 12.70 9.99 -23.16
C ARG A 260 13.85 10.99 -23.25
N ARG A 261 15.04 10.51 -22.90
CA ARG A 261 16.25 11.31 -22.88
C ARG A 261 16.67 11.69 -24.29
N ASP A 262 16.63 12.97 -24.59
CA ASP A 262 17.62 13.61 -25.44
C ASP A 262 18.77 14.02 -24.51
N SER A 263 19.74 13.11 -24.34
CA SER A 263 20.47 12.93 -23.06
C SER A 263 21.69 13.82 -22.81
N GLU A 264 22.00 14.79 -23.67
CA GLU A 264 23.19 15.62 -23.46
C GLU A 264 22.89 17.03 -22.97
N THR A 265 21.80 17.64 -23.40
CA THR A 265 21.44 19.01 -23.04
C THR A 265 20.91 19.12 -21.60
N GLU A 266 20.20 18.10 -21.12
CA GLU A 266 19.49 18.12 -19.85
C GLU A 266 20.35 17.85 -18.62
N THR A 267 21.43 17.06 -18.76
CA THR A 267 22.45 16.92 -17.70
C THR A 267 23.26 18.18 -17.52
N ILE A 268 23.39 19.00 -18.55
CA ILE A 268 24.07 20.28 -18.51
C ILE A 268 23.16 21.30 -17.80
N ASP A 269 21.87 21.33 -18.10
CA ASP A 269 20.90 22.23 -17.43
C ASP A 269 20.80 21.95 -15.93
N LEU A 270 20.64 20.67 -15.53
CA LEU A 270 20.52 20.30 -14.11
C LEU A 270 21.82 20.60 -13.32
N SER A 271 22.98 20.41 -13.94
CA SER A 271 24.25 20.74 -13.29
C SER A 271 24.45 22.26 -13.16
N GLN A 272 24.01 23.03 -14.15
CA GLN A 272 24.06 24.52 -14.10
C GLN A 272 23.08 25.08 -13.05
N SER A 273 21.86 24.53 -12.98
CA SER A 273 20.87 24.92 -11.96
C SER A 273 21.33 24.58 -10.55
N LEU A 274 21.95 23.40 -10.35
CA LEU A 274 22.59 23.01 -9.09
C LEU A 274 23.79 23.89 -8.72
N GLU A 275 24.61 24.28 -9.68
CA GLU A 275 25.72 25.21 -9.46
C GLU A 275 25.23 26.62 -9.12
N MET A 276 24.22 27.14 -9.81
CA MET A 276 23.58 28.43 -9.50
C MET A 276 22.95 28.42 -8.10
N ALA A 277 22.24 27.37 -7.75
CA ALA A 277 21.63 27.21 -6.45
C ALA A 277 22.62 27.05 -5.30
N THR A 278 23.70 26.29 -5.51
CA THR A 278 24.79 26.16 -4.52
C THR A 278 25.55 27.48 -4.36
N SER A 279 25.76 28.23 -5.43
CA SER A 279 26.36 29.57 -5.35
C SER A 279 25.46 30.57 -4.61
N SER A 280 24.16 30.56 -4.87
CA SER A 280 23.18 31.39 -4.15
C SER A 280 23.09 31.04 -2.67
N LEU A 281 23.16 29.75 -2.32
CA LEU A 281 23.22 29.30 -0.93
C LEU A 281 24.54 29.69 -0.23
N GLN A 282 25.66 29.68 -0.94
CA GLN A 282 26.96 30.14 -0.39
C GLN A 282 26.99 31.65 -0.16
N VAL A 283 26.42 32.45 -1.05
CA VAL A 283 26.25 33.89 -0.88
C VAL A 283 25.35 34.20 0.31
N ALA A 284 24.24 33.46 0.48
CA ALA A 284 23.34 33.62 1.62
C ALA A 284 23.95 33.20 2.97
N GLN A 285 24.98 32.36 2.98
CA GLN A 285 25.72 31.96 4.19
C GLN A 285 26.82 32.99 4.60
N SER A 286 27.23 33.86 3.70
CA SER A 286 28.31 34.82 3.97
C SER A 286 27.89 36.10 4.71
N GLY A 287 26.68 36.17 5.20
CA GLY A 287 26.28 37.04 6.30
C GLY A 287 25.86 38.46 5.96
N SER A 288 24.56 38.65 5.82
CA SER A 288 23.88 39.85 6.28
C SER A 288 22.43 39.46 6.69
N GLN A 289 21.89 40.14 7.70
CA GLN A 289 20.48 40.00 8.14
C GLN A 289 19.52 40.68 7.15
N ASP A 290 19.73 40.55 5.86
CA ASP A 290 18.96 41.19 4.85
C ASP A 290 17.78 40.29 4.42
N TRP A 291 16.55 40.79 4.55
CA TRP A 291 15.32 40.10 4.15
C TRP A 291 15.33 39.73 2.66
N GLU A 292 15.97 40.57 1.80
CA GLU A 292 16.14 40.31 0.36
C GLU A 292 16.91 39.02 0.08
N LEU A 293 17.94 38.69 0.88
CA LEU A 293 18.70 37.43 0.75
C LEU A 293 17.91 36.25 1.19
N LYS A 294 16.94 36.41 2.10
CA LYS A 294 16.07 35.33 2.52
C LYS A 294 15.04 34.99 1.43
N ASP A 295 14.47 36.02 0.78
CA ASP A 295 13.52 35.84 -0.31
C ASP A 295 14.22 35.20 -1.53
N LEU A 296 15.41 35.68 -1.92
CA LEU A 296 16.24 35.07 -2.97
C LEU A 296 16.58 33.59 -2.70
N ARG A 297 16.83 33.24 -1.43
CA ARG A 297 17.08 31.85 -1.04
C ARG A 297 15.82 30.98 -1.15
N GLU A 298 14.67 31.50 -0.73
CA GLU A 298 13.39 30.77 -0.84
C GLU A 298 13.00 30.60 -2.31
N GLU A 299 13.25 31.61 -3.15
CA GLU A 299 13.01 31.57 -4.60
C GLU A 299 13.94 30.56 -5.29
N ALA A 300 15.23 30.59 -5.01
CA ALA A 300 16.19 29.62 -5.56
C ALA A 300 15.90 28.18 -5.11
N LEU A 301 15.47 27.97 -3.86
CA LEU A 301 15.05 26.65 -3.37
C LEU A 301 13.75 26.16 -4.02
N ALA A 302 12.81 27.08 -4.30
CA ALA A 302 11.59 26.77 -5.02
C ALA A 302 11.88 26.38 -6.47
N GLU A 303 12.76 27.11 -7.15
CA GLU A 303 13.18 26.85 -8.52
C GLU A 303 13.87 25.48 -8.66
N ILE A 304 14.79 25.14 -7.73
CA ILE A 304 15.41 23.80 -7.68
C ILE A 304 14.37 22.72 -7.45
N ALA A 305 13.41 22.96 -6.54
CA ALA A 305 12.38 21.97 -6.22
C ALA A 305 11.46 21.75 -7.42
N ASP A 306 11.10 22.80 -8.16
CA ASP A 306 10.28 22.70 -9.36
C ASP A 306 11.03 21.98 -10.49
N GLU A 307 12.28 22.31 -10.73
CA GLU A 307 13.11 21.67 -11.75
C GLU A 307 13.41 20.19 -11.41
N ALA A 308 13.69 19.89 -10.15
CA ALA A 308 13.82 18.51 -9.68
C ALA A 308 12.51 17.72 -9.83
N GLN A 309 11.35 18.37 -9.59
CA GLN A 309 10.05 17.76 -9.84
C GLN A 309 9.76 17.57 -11.33
N GLU A 310 10.11 18.55 -12.18
CA GLU A 310 9.95 18.41 -13.63
C GLU A 310 10.85 17.32 -14.21
N SER A 311 12.05 17.15 -13.67
CA SER A 311 13.00 16.12 -14.04
C SER A 311 12.58 14.71 -13.57
N ALA A 312 11.71 14.62 -12.55
CA ALA A 312 11.22 13.33 -12.08
C ALA A 312 10.26 12.68 -13.07
N ALA A 313 10.40 11.36 -13.27
CA ALA A 313 9.50 10.59 -14.11
C ALA A 313 8.02 10.76 -13.69
N THR A 314 7.12 10.80 -14.66
CA THR A 314 5.66 10.98 -14.43
C THR A 314 5.13 9.96 -13.41
N LEU A 315 5.60 8.72 -13.46
CA LEU A 315 5.27 7.67 -12.50
C LEU A 315 5.57 8.12 -11.06
N TYR A 316 6.78 8.58 -10.79
CA TYR A 316 7.22 9.02 -9.47
C TYR A 316 6.42 10.22 -8.96
N ARG A 317 6.15 11.20 -9.85
CA ARG A 317 5.33 12.38 -9.53
C ARG A 317 3.90 12.00 -9.14
N MET A 318 3.27 11.09 -9.90
CA MET A 318 1.90 10.62 -9.62
C MET A 318 1.85 9.81 -8.32
N GLU A 319 2.79 8.88 -8.15
CA GLU A 319 2.90 8.06 -6.94
C GLU A 319 3.00 8.96 -5.69
N HIS A 320 3.96 9.88 -5.66
CA HIS A 320 4.17 10.77 -4.51
C HIS A 320 3.02 11.75 -4.26
N ALA A 321 2.34 12.22 -5.32
CA ALA A 321 1.20 13.12 -5.17
C ALA A 321 -0.04 12.41 -4.60
N ILE A 322 -0.26 11.14 -4.97
CA ILE A 322 -1.48 10.38 -4.60
C ILE A 322 -1.27 9.57 -3.32
N HIS A 323 -0.06 9.08 -3.06
CA HIS A 323 0.24 8.22 -1.90
C HIS A 323 -0.24 8.78 -0.55
N PRO A 324 -0.07 10.07 -0.20
CA PRO A 324 -0.61 10.61 1.05
C PRO A 324 -2.15 10.53 1.12
N TRP A 325 -2.84 10.76 0.02
CA TRP A 325 -4.30 10.65 -0.06
C TRP A 325 -4.77 9.21 0.14
N VAL A 326 -4.03 8.26 -0.42
CA VAL A 326 -4.31 6.84 -0.20
C VAL A 326 -4.11 6.47 1.26
N ALA A 327 -2.99 6.85 1.86
CA ALA A 327 -2.65 6.49 3.23
C ALA A 327 -3.56 7.14 4.29
N PHE A 328 -3.97 8.41 4.09
CA PHE A 328 -4.70 9.19 5.11
C PHE A 328 -6.19 9.35 4.82
N LEU A 329 -6.66 9.04 3.63
CA LEU A 329 -8.07 9.18 3.25
C LEU A 329 -8.66 7.87 2.74
N VAL A 330 -8.10 7.29 1.65
CA VAL A 330 -8.68 6.12 0.98
C VAL A 330 -8.71 4.90 1.89
N LEU A 331 -7.57 4.49 2.43
CA LEU A 331 -7.47 3.32 3.31
C LEU A 331 -8.24 3.50 4.63
N PRO A 332 -8.19 4.65 5.34
CA PRO A 332 -9.02 4.86 6.52
C PRO A 332 -10.53 4.83 6.24
N ILE A 333 -10.98 5.44 5.13
CA ILE A 333 -12.41 5.39 4.75
C ILE A 333 -12.80 3.95 4.41
N PHE A 334 -11.98 3.23 3.64
CA PHE A 334 -12.22 1.82 3.33
C PHE A 334 -12.29 0.96 4.60
N ALA A 335 -11.33 1.13 5.51
CA ALA A 335 -11.32 0.42 6.79
C ALA A 335 -12.55 0.76 7.63
N PHE A 336 -12.95 2.04 7.69
CA PHE A 336 -14.14 2.47 8.40
C PHE A 336 -15.41 1.88 7.78
N ALA A 337 -15.55 1.88 6.46
CA ALA A 337 -16.73 1.36 5.77
C ALA A 337 -16.89 -0.16 5.90
N ASN A 338 -15.78 -0.89 5.93
CA ASN A 338 -15.80 -2.35 5.82
C ASN A 338 -15.56 -3.11 7.12
N SER A 339 -15.07 -2.44 8.19
CA SER A 339 -14.77 -3.10 9.48
C SER A 339 -15.93 -3.10 10.46
N GLY A 340 -17.09 -2.57 10.09
CA GLY A 340 -18.30 -2.60 10.92
C GLY A 340 -18.87 -4.01 11.01
N ILE A 341 -18.41 -4.77 12.00
CA ILE A 341 -18.78 -6.17 12.22
C ILE A 341 -19.53 -6.26 13.55
N ALA A 342 -20.76 -6.79 13.51
CA ALA A 342 -21.46 -7.16 14.72
C ALA A 342 -20.83 -8.42 15.31
N ILE A 343 -20.17 -8.29 16.46
CA ILE A 343 -19.53 -9.43 17.11
C ILE A 343 -20.54 -10.10 18.04
N PRO A 344 -20.96 -11.36 17.77
CA PRO A 344 -21.87 -12.07 18.65
C PRO A 344 -21.10 -12.63 19.85
N PHE A 345 -20.86 -11.80 20.88
CA PHE A 345 -20.07 -12.18 22.06
C PHE A 345 -20.60 -13.44 22.76
N SER A 346 -21.92 -13.67 22.75
CA SER A 346 -22.57 -14.85 23.35
C SER A 346 -22.30 -16.15 22.60
N SER A 347 -22.06 -16.10 21.31
CA SER A 347 -21.81 -17.26 20.42
C SER A 347 -20.43 -17.24 19.77
N MET A 348 -19.49 -16.47 20.31
CA MET A 348 -18.17 -16.25 19.72
C MET A 348 -17.43 -17.59 19.43
N VAL A 349 -17.45 -18.52 20.39
CA VAL A 349 -16.76 -19.80 20.25
C VAL A 349 -17.34 -20.63 19.09
N SER A 350 -18.66 -20.68 18.97
CA SER A 350 -19.31 -21.39 17.85
C SER A 350 -19.08 -20.67 16.52
N THR A 351 -19.09 -19.34 16.51
CA THR A 351 -18.80 -18.54 15.31
C THR A 351 -17.37 -18.78 14.81
N VAL A 352 -16.38 -18.72 15.69
CA VAL A 352 -14.95 -18.94 15.32
C VAL A 352 -14.68 -20.38 14.92
N SER A 353 -15.43 -21.35 15.48
CA SER A 353 -15.31 -22.78 15.14
C SER A 353 -16.04 -23.15 13.84
N HIS A 354 -16.82 -22.24 13.26
CA HIS A 354 -17.46 -22.48 11.97
C HIS A 354 -16.41 -22.63 10.85
N PRO A 355 -16.58 -23.53 9.88
CA PRO A 355 -15.58 -23.81 8.83
C PRO A 355 -15.03 -22.58 8.13
N LEU A 356 -15.88 -21.59 7.80
CA LEU A 356 -15.48 -20.40 7.09
C LEU A 356 -14.53 -19.51 7.91
N PRO A 357 -14.87 -18.98 9.10
CA PRO A 357 -13.93 -18.24 9.94
C PRO A 357 -12.69 -19.04 10.31
N LEU A 358 -12.86 -20.32 10.67
CA LEU A 358 -11.74 -21.17 11.05
C LEU A 358 -10.73 -21.35 9.90
N GLY A 359 -11.22 -21.60 8.68
CA GLY A 359 -10.39 -21.68 7.49
C GLY A 359 -9.60 -20.39 7.22
N ILE A 360 -10.23 -19.23 7.43
CA ILE A 360 -9.58 -17.91 7.28
C ILE A 360 -8.50 -17.72 8.37
N ILE A 361 -8.83 -18.00 9.64
CA ILE A 361 -7.88 -17.88 10.77
C ILE A 361 -6.68 -18.79 10.55
N MET A 362 -6.91 -20.06 10.20
CA MET A 362 -5.84 -21.01 9.93
C MET A 362 -5.00 -20.62 8.72
N GLY A 363 -5.62 -20.06 7.67
CA GLY A 363 -4.92 -19.53 6.51
C GLY A 363 -4.03 -18.34 6.86
N LEU A 364 -4.56 -17.32 7.51
CA LEU A 364 -3.82 -16.10 7.87
C LEU A 364 -2.75 -16.37 8.95
N PHE A 365 -3.14 -17.06 10.03
CA PHE A 365 -2.25 -17.25 11.18
C PHE A 365 -1.25 -18.39 11.02
N VAL A 366 -1.60 -19.50 10.38
CA VAL A 366 -0.71 -20.66 10.18
C VAL A 366 -0.20 -20.72 8.75
N GLY A 367 -1.10 -20.63 7.78
CA GLY A 367 -0.79 -20.80 6.36
C GLY A 367 0.21 -19.78 5.85
N LYS A 368 -0.03 -18.52 6.16
CA LYS A 368 0.80 -17.41 5.67
C LYS A 368 2.25 -17.54 6.17
N GLN A 369 2.45 -17.68 7.48
CA GLN A 369 3.79 -17.77 8.05
C GLN A 369 4.56 -19.05 7.64
N VAL A 370 3.87 -20.20 7.60
CA VAL A 370 4.49 -21.45 7.18
C VAL A 370 4.80 -21.41 5.68
N GLY A 371 3.88 -20.85 4.89
CA GLY A 371 4.05 -20.68 3.44
C GLY A 371 5.23 -19.77 3.11
N ILE A 372 5.28 -18.57 3.69
CA ILE A 372 6.36 -17.60 3.47
C ILE A 372 7.70 -18.18 3.95
N THR A 373 7.78 -18.62 5.22
CA THR A 373 9.03 -19.11 5.81
C THR A 373 9.51 -20.37 5.11
N GLY A 374 8.61 -21.31 4.82
CA GLY A 374 8.91 -22.58 4.14
C GLY A 374 9.37 -22.37 2.69
N ALA A 375 8.67 -21.52 1.94
CA ALA A 375 9.05 -21.20 0.57
C ALA A 375 10.39 -20.45 0.51
N THR A 376 10.63 -19.51 1.43
CA THR A 376 11.92 -18.84 1.58
C THR A 376 13.03 -19.83 1.91
N TRP A 377 12.78 -20.78 2.82
CA TRP A 377 13.75 -21.82 3.17
C TRP A 377 14.08 -22.71 1.95
N LEU A 378 13.07 -23.12 1.19
CA LEU A 378 13.27 -23.89 -0.04
C LEU A 378 14.07 -23.08 -1.06
N ALA A 379 13.73 -21.81 -1.28
CA ALA A 379 14.45 -20.94 -2.23
C ALA A 379 15.94 -20.83 -1.86
N VAL A 380 16.26 -20.59 -0.59
CA VAL A 380 17.64 -20.54 -0.10
C VAL A 380 18.33 -21.90 -0.24
N ARG A 381 17.65 -23.01 0.06
CA ARG A 381 18.19 -24.37 -0.04
C ARG A 381 18.53 -24.78 -1.47
N PHE A 382 17.75 -24.30 -2.45
CA PHE A 382 18.00 -24.54 -3.87
C PHE A 382 18.88 -23.48 -4.54
N GLY A 383 19.39 -22.51 -3.78
CA GLY A 383 20.28 -21.48 -4.31
C GLY A 383 19.62 -20.44 -5.20
N LEU A 384 18.28 -20.30 -5.12
CA LEU A 384 17.52 -19.29 -5.87
C LEU A 384 17.71 -17.87 -5.32
N GLY A 385 18.14 -17.74 -4.05
CA GLY A 385 18.44 -16.50 -3.38
C GLY A 385 19.19 -16.76 -2.06
N ALA A 386 19.68 -15.68 -1.44
CA ALA A 386 20.33 -15.76 -0.15
C ALA A 386 19.69 -14.75 0.81
N LEU A 387 19.64 -15.09 2.10
CA LEU A 387 19.32 -14.10 3.12
C LEU A 387 20.53 -13.18 3.32
N PRO A 388 20.31 -11.91 3.71
CA PRO A 388 21.40 -10.97 4.03
C PRO A 388 22.31 -11.53 5.12
N GLU A 389 23.56 -11.07 5.13
CA GLU A 389 24.52 -11.42 6.18
C GLU A 389 23.98 -11.02 7.56
N GLY A 390 24.02 -11.93 8.52
CA GLY A 390 23.47 -11.72 9.86
C GLY A 390 21.95 -11.87 9.98
N ALA A 391 21.23 -12.16 8.93
CA ALA A 391 19.77 -12.43 9.00
C ALA A 391 19.49 -13.69 9.81
N ARG A 392 18.45 -13.63 10.64
CA ARG A 392 18.03 -14.78 11.49
C ARG A 392 16.68 -15.30 11.04
N TRP A 393 16.54 -16.60 10.94
CA TRP A 393 15.28 -17.28 10.62
C TRP A 393 14.12 -16.89 11.58
N ARG A 394 14.46 -16.64 12.85
CA ARG A 394 13.47 -16.19 13.83
C ARG A 394 12.91 -14.79 13.49
N THR A 395 13.75 -13.89 13.01
CA THR A 395 13.32 -12.56 12.57
C THR A 395 12.48 -12.65 11.29
N LEU A 396 12.88 -13.53 10.35
CA LEU A 396 12.08 -13.82 9.16
C LEU A 396 10.71 -14.35 9.54
N TRP A 397 10.66 -15.31 10.47
CA TRP A 397 9.40 -15.86 10.95
C TRP A 397 8.50 -14.79 11.60
N GLY A 398 9.09 -13.87 12.39
CA GLY A 398 8.36 -12.72 12.93
C GLY A 398 7.80 -11.79 11.85
N GLY A 399 8.56 -11.52 10.78
CA GLY A 399 8.09 -10.78 9.60
C GLY A 399 7.00 -11.53 8.86
N SER A 400 7.12 -12.84 8.69
CA SER A 400 6.11 -13.70 8.05
C SER A 400 4.80 -13.74 8.85
N LEU A 401 4.88 -13.66 10.19
CA LEU A 401 3.69 -13.52 11.05
C LEU A 401 2.99 -12.18 10.79
N LEU A 402 3.73 -11.06 10.69
CA LEU A 402 3.14 -9.77 10.36
C LEU A 402 2.54 -9.73 8.95
N ALA A 403 3.14 -10.44 7.99
CA ALA A 403 2.54 -10.64 6.67
C ALA A 403 1.24 -11.46 6.70
N GLY A 404 0.95 -12.18 7.79
CA GLY A 404 -0.33 -12.83 8.05
C GLY A 404 -1.46 -11.87 8.45
N ILE A 405 -1.19 -10.57 8.60
CA ILE A 405 -2.23 -9.55 8.80
C ILE A 405 -2.87 -9.31 7.43
N GLY A 406 -4.05 -9.88 7.20
CA GLY A 406 -4.76 -9.70 5.93
C GLY A 406 -5.75 -8.54 5.93
N PHE A 407 -6.23 -8.18 7.10
CA PHE A 407 -7.26 -7.22 7.47
C PHE A 407 -8.01 -6.54 6.29
N THR A 408 -7.61 -5.33 5.84
CA THR A 408 -8.33 -4.57 4.79
C THR A 408 -8.37 -5.33 3.46
N MET A 409 -7.25 -5.92 3.04
CA MET A 409 -7.17 -6.66 1.78
C MET A 409 -7.96 -7.96 1.81
N SER A 410 -7.91 -8.71 2.92
CA SER A 410 -8.74 -9.91 3.10
C SER A 410 -10.23 -9.55 3.16
N ILE A 411 -10.62 -8.44 3.82
CA ILE A 411 -12.01 -7.97 3.82
C ILE A 411 -12.46 -7.59 2.42
N PHE A 412 -11.58 -6.94 1.65
CA PHE A 412 -11.87 -6.60 0.25
C PHE A 412 -12.13 -7.86 -0.58
N ILE A 413 -11.25 -8.86 -0.53
CA ILE A 413 -11.46 -10.12 -1.27
C ILE A 413 -12.69 -10.86 -0.76
N ALA A 414 -12.97 -10.83 0.55
CA ALA A 414 -14.18 -11.42 1.11
C ALA A 414 -15.46 -10.76 0.57
N SER A 415 -15.47 -9.44 0.38
CA SER A 415 -16.61 -8.72 -0.20
C SER A 415 -16.84 -9.03 -1.69
N LEU A 416 -15.80 -9.52 -2.39
CA LEU A 416 -15.91 -10.00 -3.77
C LEU A 416 -16.35 -11.48 -3.82
N ALA A 417 -15.94 -12.27 -2.85
CA ALA A 417 -16.25 -13.70 -2.78
C ALA A 417 -17.67 -13.98 -2.25
N PHE A 418 -18.17 -13.14 -1.34
CA PHE A 418 -19.43 -13.37 -0.64
C PHE A 418 -20.33 -12.14 -0.75
N THR A 419 -21.47 -12.33 -1.40
CA THR A 419 -22.51 -11.29 -1.58
C THR A 419 -23.55 -11.28 -0.46
N ASP A 420 -23.69 -12.41 0.25
CA ASP A 420 -24.60 -12.55 1.38
C ASP A 420 -24.04 -11.91 2.65
N TYR A 421 -24.89 -11.14 3.34
CA TYR A 421 -24.50 -10.35 4.52
C TYR A 421 -24.03 -11.22 5.70
N GLU A 422 -24.68 -12.36 5.96
CA GLU A 422 -24.32 -13.26 7.06
C GLU A 422 -22.98 -13.92 6.80
N THR A 423 -22.80 -14.48 5.61
CA THR A 423 -21.56 -15.13 5.18
C THR A 423 -20.39 -14.15 5.20
N LEU A 424 -20.62 -12.93 4.68
CA LEU A 424 -19.59 -11.87 4.74
C LEU A 424 -19.26 -11.48 6.19
N GLY A 425 -20.25 -11.42 7.08
CA GLY A 425 -20.04 -11.16 8.51
C GLY A 425 -19.19 -12.25 9.19
N LEU A 426 -19.44 -13.53 8.88
CA LEU A 426 -18.62 -14.65 9.35
C LEU A 426 -17.18 -14.56 8.81
N ALA A 427 -17.00 -14.27 7.53
CA ALA A 427 -15.69 -14.10 6.92
C ALA A 427 -14.90 -12.97 7.57
N LYS A 428 -15.53 -11.80 7.72
CA LYS A 428 -14.92 -10.61 8.39
C LYS A 428 -14.50 -10.95 9.84
N THR A 429 -15.31 -11.72 10.58
CA THR A 429 -14.96 -12.18 11.93
C THR A 429 -13.68 -13.02 11.89
N GLY A 430 -13.59 -14.00 11.00
CA GLY A 430 -12.37 -14.80 10.82
C GLY A 430 -11.15 -13.97 10.47
N ILE A 431 -11.30 -12.97 9.61
CA ILE A 431 -10.21 -12.06 9.19
C ILE A 431 -9.69 -11.25 10.39
N VAL A 432 -10.58 -10.65 11.18
CA VAL A 432 -10.17 -9.83 12.35
C VAL A 432 -9.43 -10.69 13.36
N PHE A 433 -9.94 -11.88 13.72
CA PHE A 433 -9.28 -12.78 14.65
C PHE A 433 -7.95 -13.30 14.11
N GLY A 434 -7.89 -13.76 12.87
CA GLY A 434 -6.67 -14.24 12.23
C GLY A 434 -5.59 -13.16 12.17
N SER A 435 -5.96 -11.96 11.74
CA SER A 435 -5.06 -10.81 11.66
C SER A 435 -4.56 -10.36 13.04
N LEU A 436 -5.42 -10.34 14.06
CA LEU A 436 -5.03 -9.98 15.42
C LEU A 436 -4.04 -11.00 16.01
N LEU A 437 -4.30 -12.29 15.83
CA LEU A 437 -3.38 -13.35 16.28
C LEU A 437 -2.03 -13.23 15.58
N ALA A 438 -2.02 -12.98 14.28
CA ALA A 438 -0.81 -12.80 13.48
C ALA A 438 -0.02 -11.56 13.94
N ALA A 439 -0.70 -10.43 14.18
CA ALA A 439 -0.09 -9.19 14.67
C ALA A 439 0.56 -9.37 16.04
N VAL A 440 -0.19 -9.91 17.02
CA VAL A 440 0.31 -10.13 18.38
C VAL A 440 1.49 -11.08 18.39
N ALA A 441 1.39 -12.21 17.70
CA ALA A 441 2.48 -13.19 17.61
C ALA A 441 3.72 -12.60 16.92
N GLY A 442 3.55 -11.86 15.82
CA GLY A 442 4.63 -11.21 15.11
C GLY A 442 5.37 -10.18 15.97
N ILE A 443 4.62 -9.33 16.69
CA ILE A 443 5.17 -8.36 17.65
C ILE A 443 5.97 -9.07 18.75
N VAL A 444 5.44 -10.15 19.34
CA VAL A 444 6.10 -10.89 20.41
C VAL A 444 7.40 -11.52 19.89
N VAL A 445 7.37 -12.16 18.73
CA VAL A 445 8.54 -12.81 18.13
C VAL A 445 9.63 -11.78 17.81
N LEU A 446 9.29 -10.65 17.18
CA LEU A 446 10.26 -9.61 16.83
C LEU A 446 10.84 -8.92 18.07
N ARG A 447 10.02 -8.62 19.09
CA ARG A 447 10.50 -8.05 20.36
C ARG A 447 11.43 -8.94 21.13
N THR A 448 11.26 -10.27 21.02
CA THR A 448 12.10 -11.26 21.69
C THR A 448 13.26 -11.77 20.85
N SER A 449 13.36 -11.33 19.58
CA SER A 449 14.53 -11.57 18.74
C SER A 449 15.64 -10.61 19.15
N ALA A 450 16.84 -11.14 19.53
CA ALA A 450 17.97 -10.29 19.86
C ALA A 450 18.41 -9.48 18.61
N PRO A 451 18.88 -8.23 18.76
CA PRO A 451 19.44 -7.46 17.65
C PRO A 451 20.57 -8.25 16.96
N SER A 452 20.62 -8.21 15.64
CA SER A 452 21.71 -8.81 14.87
C SER A 452 22.94 -7.90 14.91
N ALA A 453 24.15 -8.46 14.76
CA ALA A 453 25.37 -7.67 14.57
C ALA A 453 25.30 -6.78 13.31
N ALA A 454 24.46 -7.12 12.32
CA ALA A 454 24.16 -6.30 11.14
C ALA A 454 23.33 -5.03 11.45
N ASP A 455 22.72 -4.93 12.64
CA ASP A 455 21.94 -3.77 13.06
C ASP A 455 22.78 -2.55 13.47
N THR A 456 24.10 -2.68 13.47
CA THR A 456 25.04 -1.62 13.88
C THR A 456 25.55 -0.75 12.72
N GLY A 457 24.69 -0.44 11.73
CA GLY A 457 24.92 0.71 10.84
C GLY A 457 25.92 0.50 9.70
N VAL A 458 26.06 -0.71 9.20
CA VAL A 458 26.77 -0.96 7.93
C VAL A 458 25.74 -1.08 6.83
N ASP A 459 25.81 -0.22 5.81
CA ASP A 459 25.02 -0.31 4.59
C ASP A 459 25.22 -1.70 3.95
N VAL A 460 24.20 -2.55 4.03
CA VAL A 460 24.22 -3.86 3.39
C VAL A 460 23.77 -3.68 1.96
N ALA A 461 24.72 -3.57 1.03
CA ALA A 461 24.45 -3.71 -0.40
C ALA A 461 24.01 -5.17 -0.68
N TRP A 462 22.89 -5.32 -1.37
CA TRP A 462 22.36 -6.59 -1.89
C TRP A 462 23.08 -7.04 -3.17
#